data_e941bb43ef8d52731b753026a2721504
#
_entry.id   e941bb43ef8d52731b753026a2721504
#
_cell.length_a   1.000
_cell.length_b   1.000
_cell.length_c   1.000
_cell.angle_alpha   90.00
_cell.angle_beta   90.00
_cell.angle_gamma   90.00
#
_symmetry.space_group_name_H-M   'P 1'
#
loop_
_entity.id
_entity.type
_entity.pdbx_description
1 polymer ?
#
loop_
_entity_poly.entity_id
_entity_poly.type
_entity_poly.pdbx_seq_one_letter_code
_entity_poly.pdbx_strand_id
1 'polypeptide(L)'
;MEKKEKNIEELVVFSGQYEDCADNARIVIPDGIEEIAENAFRGFTYLSEVVLPRSLKRISACAFAGCSNLKRIEMQFGLEEILDEAFSSCSSLTSVNIPDSVKRIGEGCFEACASLSQIKLSESVVMIGSGAFAYCFNLTDVTIPDSCVLVEFNAFANCFSLEGVKLSCNMGLIDESTFEGCRSLKYVDLPTKLVKIGRRAFKGCSSLANIILPVGTSVIGFDAFADCSSLSRIAIPKDLREIEDFDAFGGCDALTDISFGGSREKWEDIMRGNILTVQKSDCSVSVPKIIFMNLE
;
A
#
# COMPACT_ATOMS: atom_id res chain seq x y z
N MET A 1 -8.04 -0.09 -43.71
CA MET A 1 -8.72 1.01 -43.02
C MET A 1 -7.96 1.21 -41.70
N GLU A 2 -7.06 2.18 -41.69
CA GLU A 2 -6.32 2.58 -40.50
C GLU A 2 -7.32 3.15 -39.49
N LYS A 3 -7.47 2.49 -38.33
CA LYS A 3 -8.14 3.10 -37.18
C LYS A 3 -7.26 4.26 -36.73
N LYS A 4 -7.69 5.49 -37.01
CA LYS A 4 -7.06 6.68 -36.41
C LYS A 4 -7.28 6.57 -34.89
N GLU A 5 -6.20 6.36 -34.18
CA GLU A 5 -6.13 6.63 -32.75
C GLU A 5 -6.53 8.09 -32.55
N LYS A 6 -7.70 8.31 -31.96
CA LYS A 6 -8.11 9.66 -31.56
C LYS A 6 -7.39 9.98 -30.27
N ASN A 7 -6.31 10.71 -30.38
CA ASN A 7 -5.54 11.20 -29.24
C ASN A 7 -6.42 12.19 -28.43
N ILE A 8 -6.44 12.08 -27.11
CA ILE A 8 -7.18 13.01 -26.24
C ILE A 8 -6.69 14.44 -26.38
N GLU A 9 -5.41 14.65 -26.75
CA GLU A 9 -4.91 15.97 -27.13
C GLU A 9 -5.77 16.64 -28.20
N GLU A 10 -6.31 15.88 -29.16
CA GLU A 10 -7.24 16.42 -30.15
C GLU A 10 -8.60 16.78 -29.54
N LEU A 11 -9.05 16.10 -28.49
CA LEU A 11 -10.32 16.37 -27.82
C LEU A 11 -10.25 17.59 -26.89
N VAL A 12 -9.14 17.75 -26.16
CA VAL A 12 -8.88 18.93 -25.31
C VAL A 12 -8.72 20.19 -26.15
N VAL A 13 -8.06 20.08 -27.30
CA VAL A 13 -7.90 21.21 -28.25
C VAL A 13 -9.21 21.54 -28.97
N PHE A 14 -10.10 20.58 -29.22
CA PHE A 14 -11.35 20.80 -29.95
C PHE A 14 -12.44 21.51 -29.14
N SER A 15 -12.40 21.48 -27.80
CA SER A 15 -13.45 22.09 -26.98
C SER A 15 -13.30 23.62 -26.83
N GLY A 16 -12.16 24.21 -27.20
CA GLY A 16 -11.95 25.67 -27.32
C GLY A 16 -12.36 26.55 -26.13
N GLN A 17 -12.68 25.97 -24.96
CA GLN A 17 -13.32 26.63 -23.83
C GLN A 17 -12.55 26.50 -22.50
N TYR A 18 -11.23 26.24 -22.55
CA TYR A 18 -10.45 26.01 -21.32
C TYR A 18 -9.98 27.28 -20.63
N GLU A 19 -10.05 28.44 -21.29
CA GLU A 19 -9.65 29.72 -20.69
C GLU A 19 -10.66 30.26 -19.66
N ASP A 20 -11.88 29.72 -19.64
CA ASP A 20 -12.98 30.15 -18.75
C ASP A 20 -13.50 29.00 -17.84
N CYS A 21 -12.72 27.95 -17.58
CA CYS A 21 -13.15 26.88 -16.67
C CYS A 21 -13.21 27.41 -15.24
N ALA A 22 -14.42 27.75 -14.81
CA ALA A 22 -14.70 28.00 -13.40
C ALA A 22 -14.27 26.80 -12.54
N ASP A 23 -13.90 27.06 -11.29
CA ASP A 23 -13.68 26.03 -10.31
C ASP A 23 -14.81 24.97 -10.35
N ASN A 24 -14.45 23.68 -10.36
CA ASN A 24 -15.35 22.53 -10.48
C ASN A 24 -15.79 22.12 -11.90
N ALA A 25 -14.90 22.16 -12.87
CA ALA A 25 -15.18 21.64 -14.22
C ALA A 25 -15.46 20.12 -14.19
N ARG A 26 -16.50 19.73 -14.94
CA ARG A 26 -16.84 18.32 -15.24
C ARG A 26 -16.48 18.02 -16.67
N ILE A 27 -15.67 16.99 -16.89
CA ILE A 27 -15.29 16.53 -18.24
C ILE A 27 -15.96 15.18 -18.52
N VAL A 28 -16.54 15.06 -19.72
CA VAL A 28 -17.08 13.79 -20.23
C VAL A 28 -16.23 13.37 -21.42
N ILE A 29 -15.53 12.26 -21.27
CA ILE A 29 -14.72 11.68 -22.36
C ILE A 29 -15.68 10.95 -23.31
N PRO A 30 -15.66 11.27 -24.62
CA PRO A 30 -16.60 10.67 -25.59
C PRO A 30 -16.40 9.15 -25.76
N ASP A 31 -17.49 8.48 -26.11
CA ASP A 31 -17.42 7.06 -26.49
C ASP A 31 -16.53 6.86 -27.73
N GLY A 32 -15.86 5.70 -27.76
CA GLY A 32 -14.90 5.34 -28.81
C GLY A 32 -13.45 5.67 -28.47
N ILE A 33 -13.18 6.42 -27.38
CA ILE A 33 -11.84 6.60 -26.84
C ILE A 33 -11.45 5.32 -26.10
N GLU A 34 -10.30 4.74 -26.44
CA GLU A 34 -9.77 3.51 -25.82
C GLU A 34 -8.61 3.80 -24.87
N GLU A 35 -7.94 4.95 -24.98
CA GLU A 35 -6.80 5.33 -24.15
C GLU A 35 -6.85 6.81 -23.80
N ILE A 36 -6.56 7.12 -22.51
CA ILE A 36 -6.21 8.46 -22.07
C ILE A 36 -4.69 8.58 -22.14
N ALA A 37 -4.20 9.51 -22.95
CA ALA A 37 -2.78 9.67 -23.22
C ALA A 37 -2.01 10.07 -21.96
N GLU A 38 -0.71 9.81 -21.99
CA GLU A 38 0.23 10.26 -20.96
C GLU A 38 0.15 11.78 -20.78
N ASN A 39 0.10 12.23 -19.51
CA ASN A 39 -0.01 13.63 -19.09
C ASN A 39 -1.27 14.40 -19.62
N ALA A 40 -2.27 13.74 -20.20
CA ALA A 40 -3.38 14.40 -20.89
C ALA A 40 -4.11 15.48 -20.06
N PHE A 41 -4.28 15.25 -18.77
CA PHE A 41 -4.91 16.19 -17.82
C PHE A 41 -4.00 16.56 -16.65
N ARG A 42 -2.68 16.37 -16.81
CA ARG A 42 -1.73 16.65 -15.74
C ARG A 42 -1.83 18.10 -15.27
N GLY A 43 -2.03 18.30 -13.96
CA GLY A 43 -2.09 19.62 -13.33
C GLY A 43 -3.38 20.39 -13.60
N PHE A 44 -4.43 19.76 -14.09
CA PHE A 44 -5.74 20.39 -14.28
C PHE A 44 -6.45 20.57 -12.93
N THR A 45 -6.02 21.55 -12.16
CA THR A 45 -6.46 21.79 -10.78
C THR A 45 -7.94 22.18 -10.65
N TYR A 46 -8.57 22.70 -11.70
CA TYR A 46 -9.99 23.04 -11.73
C TYR A 46 -10.91 21.84 -12.00
N LEU A 47 -10.37 20.70 -12.45
CA LEU A 47 -11.12 19.49 -12.77
C LEU A 47 -11.67 18.84 -11.50
N SER A 48 -13.00 18.71 -11.40
CA SER A 48 -13.65 18.14 -10.22
C SER A 48 -14.27 16.77 -10.44
N GLU A 49 -14.68 16.48 -11.67
CA GLU A 49 -15.32 15.22 -12.05
C GLU A 49 -14.92 14.81 -13.47
N VAL A 50 -14.63 13.53 -13.64
CA VAL A 50 -14.39 12.92 -14.96
C VAL A 50 -15.33 11.75 -15.15
N VAL A 51 -16.00 11.72 -16.30
CA VAL A 51 -16.81 10.58 -16.73
C VAL A 51 -16.06 9.88 -17.86
N LEU A 52 -15.65 8.65 -17.60
CA LEU A 52 -14.92 7.82 -18.55
C LEU A 52 -15.86 7.02 -19.43
N PRO A 53 -15.56 6.82 -20.74
CA PRO A 53 -16.39 6.03 -21.64
C PRO A 53 -16.22 4.53 -21.38
N ARG A 54 -17.22 3.75 -21.78
CA ARG A 54 -17.16 2.27 -21.68
C ARG A 54 -16.12 1.64 -22.60
N SER A 55 -15.70 2.36 -23.63
CA SER A 55 -14.66 1.90 -24.57
C SER A 55 -13.25 1.98 -24.00
N LEU A 56 -13.04 2.67 -22.87
CA LEU A 56 -11.70 2.92 -22.31
C LEU A 56 -11.04 1.63 -21.83
N LYS A 57 -9.81 1.40 -22.30
CA LYS A 57 -8.95 0.24 -21.95
C LYS A 57 -7.80 0.63 -21.07
N ARG A 58 -7.27 1.85 -21.24
CA ARG A 58 -6.03 2.28 -20.58
C ARG A 58 -6.11 3.73 -20.11
N ILE A 59 -5.62 3.96 -18.90
CA ILE A 59 -5.26 5.28 -18.38
C ILE A 59 -3.73 5.31 -18.30
N SER A 60 -3.08 6.10 -19.15
CA SER A 60 -1.64 6.15 -19.27
C SER A 60 -0.97 6.94 -18.14
N ALA A 61 0.37 6.92 -18.12
CA ALA A 61 1.14 7.48 -17.01
C ALA A 61 0.83 8.98 -16.82
N CYS A 62 0.75 9.40 -15.56
CA CYS A 62 0.48 10.78 -15.15
C CYS A 62 -0.81 11.41 -15.75
N ALA A 63 -1.72 10.62 -16.34
CA ALA A 63 -2.86 11.14 -17.11
C ALA A 63 -3.69 12.20 -16.35
N PHE A 64 -3.88 12.02 -15.05
CA PHE A 64 -4.57 12.95 -14.14
C PHE A 64 -3.70 13.43 -12.98
N ALA A 65 -2.36 13.27 -13.08
CA ALA A 65 -1.46 13.65 -12.00
C ALA A 65 -1.63 15.14 -11.65
N GLY A 66 -1.77 15.44 -10.36
CA GLY A 66 -1.94 16.81 -9.87
C GLY A 66 -3.30 17.44 -10.14
N CYS A 67 -4.33 16.67 -10.53
CA CYS A 67 -5.73 17.14 -10.59
C CYS A 67 -6.25 17.30 -9.15
N SER A 68 -5.75 18.30 -8.42
CA SER A 68 -5.94 18.44 -6.97
C SER A 68 -7.40 18.64 -6.53
N ASN A 69 -8.28 19.13 -7.41
CA ASN A 69 -9.71 19.28 -7.12
C ASN A 69 -10.56 18.11 -7.62
N LEU A 70 -9.97 17.08 -8.23
CA LEU A 70 -10.71 15.90 -8.69
C LEU A 70 -11.27 15.14 -7.49
N LYS A 71 -12.60 15.19 -7.35
CA LYS A 71 -13.33 14.58 -6.22
C LYS A 71 -13.85 13.20 -6.53
N ARG A 72 -14.18 12.96 -7.80
CA ARG A 72 -14.85 11.75 -8.25
C ARG A 72 -14.40 11.35 -9.65
N ILE A 73 -14.15 10.07 -9.81
CA ILE A 73 -13.95 9.41 -11.10
C ILE A 73 -14.70 8.08 -11.10
N GLU A 74 -15.47 7.83 -12.15
CA GLU A 74 -16.17 6.56 -12.34
C GLU A 74 -15.44 5.74 -13.41
N MET A 75 -14.79 4.69 -12.97
CA MET A 75 -14.12 3.73 -13.85
C MET A 75 -15.11 2.68 -14.32
N GLN A 76 -15.18 2.45 -15.63
CA GLN A 76 -16.13 1.51 -16.24
C GLN A 76 -15.51 0.11 -16.39
N PHE A 77 -16.35 -0.91 -16.38
CA PHE A 77 -15.92 -2.26 -16.72
C PHE A 77 -15.36 -2.28 -18.16
N GLY A 78 -14.19 -2.88 -18.33
CA GLY A 78 -13.46 -2.89 -19.60
C GLY A 78 -12.14 -2.12 -19.54
N LEU A 79 -11.92 -1.29 -18.50
CA LEU A 79 -10.62 -0.70 -18.21
C LEU A 79 -9.67 -1.84 -17.77
N GLU A 80 -8.53 -1.96 -18.43
CA GLU A 80 -7.58 -3.06 -18.24
C GLU A 80 -6.33 -2.63 -17.48
N GLU A 81 -5.88 -1.37 -17.70
CA GLU A 81 -4.64 -0.86 -17.14
C GLU A 81 -4.79 0.57 -16.60
N ILE A 82 -4.23 0.78 -15.43
CA ILE A 82 -4.02 2.11 -14.83
C ILE A 82 -2.52 2.20 -14.56
N LEU A 83 -1.83 3.05 -15.32
CA LEU A 83 -0.38 3.13 -15.34
C LEU A 83 0.18 4.04 -14.25
N ASP A 84 1.49 4.20 -14.27
CA ASP A 84 2.25 4.85 -13.21
C ASP A 84 1.81 6.31 -13.02
N GLU A 85 1.70 6.74 -11.76
CA GLU A 85 1.30 8.10 -11.34
C GLU A 85 -0.03 8.60 -11.94
N ALA A 86 -0.87 7.74 -12.52
CA ALA A 86 -2.06 8.15 -13.28
C ALA A 86 -2.96 9.12 -12.51
N PHE A 87 -3.07 9.01 -11.18
CA PHE A 87 -3.85 9.87 -10.29
C PHE A 87 -3.00 10.44 -9.14
N SER A 88 -1.67 10.43 -9.27
CA SER A 88 -0.78 10.98 -8.24
C SER A 88 -1.19 12.41 -7.89
N SER A 89 -1.22 12.74 -6.60
CA SER A 89 -1.58 14.08 -6.08
C SER A 89 -3.01 14.56 -6.44
N CYS A 90 -3.94 13.65 -6.71
CA CYS A 90 -5.37 13.97 -6.77
C CYS A 90 -5.91 14.14 -5.34
N SER A 91 -5.48 15.19 -4.65
CA SER A 91 -5.62 15.35 -3.20
C SER A 91 -7.08 15.47 -2.70
N SER A 92 -8.04 15.81 -3.56
CA SER A 92 -9.47 15.86 -3.22
C SER A 92 -10.23 14.57 -3.55
N LEU A 93 -9.58 13.56 -4.15
CA LEU A 93 -10.23 12.29 -4.50
C LEU A 93 -10.59 11.51 -3.23
N THR A 94 -11.88 11.25 -3.02
CA THR A 94 -12.35 10.66 -1.76
C THR A 94 -12.57 9.17 -1.79
N SER A 95 -12.94 8.63 -2.95
CA SER A 95 -13.16 7.21 -3.15
C SER A 95 -12.88 6.77 -4.56
N VAL A 96 -12.41 5.53 -4.72
CA VAL A 96 -12.18 4.90 -6.03
C VAL A 96 -12.69 3.47 -5.99
N ASN A 97 -13.38 3.06 -7.06
CA ASN A 97 -13.75 1.68 -7.32
C ASN A 97 -13.02 1.20 -8.56
N ILE A 98 -12.03 0.34 -8.38
CA ILE A 98 -11.25 -0.26 -9.48
C ILE A 98 -12.06 -1.43 -10.04
N PRO A 99 -12.44 -1.41 -11.34
CA PRO A 99 -13.25 -2.48 -11.93
C PRO A 99 -12.47 -3.80 -12.07
N ASP A 100 -13.19 -4.92 -12.04
CA ASP A 100 -12.61 -6.27 -12.05
C ASP A 100 -11.86 -6.64 -13.35
N SER A 101 -11.92 -5.80 -14.35
CA SER A 101 -11.10 -5.91 -15.56
C SER A 101 -9.65 -5.46 -15.37
N VAL A 102 -9.35 -4.65 -14.34
CA VAL A 102 -7.99 -4.14 -14.05
C VAL A 102 -7.16 -5.20 -13.35
N LYS A 103 -5.99 -5.51 -13.91
CA LYS A 103 -5.06 -6.52 -13.38
C LYS A 103 -3.82 -5.93 -12.72
N ARG A 104 -3.51 -4.68 -13.02
CA ARG A 104 -2.33 -3.99 -12.51
C ARG A 104 -2.68 -2.56 -12.10
N ILE A 105 -2.16 -2.15 -10.95
CA ILE A 105 -2.13 -0.76 -10.49
C ILE A 105 -0.68 -0.31 -10.56
N GLY A 106 -0.41 0.76 -11.31
CA GLY A 106 0.94 1.26 -11.57
C GLY A 106 1.65 1.84 -10.36
N GLU A 107 2.95 2.14 -10.51
CA GLU A 107 3.76 2.82 -9.51
C GLU A 107 3.18 4.21 -9.20
N GLY A 108 3.12 4.63 -7.92
CA GLY A 108 2.61 5.93 -7.50
C GLY A 108 1.20 6.27 -7.99
N CYS A 109 0.42 5.28 -8.47
CA CYS A 109 -0.83 5.51 -9.20
C CYS A 109 -1.80 6.42 -8.46
N PHE A 110 -1.93 6.28 -7.14
CA PHE A 110 -2.74 7.12 -6.25
C PHE A 110 -1.89 7.77 -5.16
N GLU A 111 -0.59 7.93 -5.38
CA GLU A 111 0.30 8.57 -4.41
C GLU A 111 -0.21 9.97 -4.05
N ALA A 112 -0.17 10.31 -2.76
CA ALA A 112 -0.61 11.60 -2.22
C ALA A 112 -2.08 11.96 -2.55
N CYS A 113 -2.95 10.97 -2.78
CA CYS A 113 -4.40 11.16 -2.78
C CYS A 113 -4.88 11.35 -1.33
N ALA A 114 -4.56 12.50 -0.73
CA ALA A 114 -4.66 12.74 0.70
C ALA A 114 -6.08 12.56 1.28
N SER A 115 -7.12 12.85 0.49
CA SER A 115 -8.52 12.68 0.90
C SER A 115 -9.09 11.29 0.62
N LEU A 116 -8.33 10.40 -0.02
CA LEU A 116 -8.80 9.06 -0.36
C LEU A 116 -9.02 8.26 0.91
N SER A 117 -10.29 8.05 1.26
CA SER A 117 -10.69 7.34 2.46
C SER A 117 -11.15 5.91 2.20
N GLN A 118 -11.59 5.63 0.98
CA GLN A 118 -12.13 4.34 0.59
C GLN A 118 -11.61 3.91 -0.79
N ILE A 119 -11.13 2.69 -0.87
CA ILE A 119 -10.80 2.06 -2.14
C ILE A 119 -11.39 0.66 -2.20
N LYS A 120 -12.02 0.35 -3.34
CA LYS A 120 -12.35 -1.02 -3.69
C LYS A 120 -11.41 -1.48 -4.79
N LEU A 121 -10.55 -2.43 -4.49
CA LEU A 121 -9.66 -3.05 -5.46
C LEU A 121 -10.41 -4.05 -6.34
N SER A 122 -9.91 -4.23 -7.57
CA SER A 122 -10.33 -5.27 -8.49
C SER A 122 -10.09 -6.66 -7.91
N GLU A 123 -11.06 -7.54 -7.97
CA GLU A 123 -10.88 -8.97 -7.59
C GLU A 123 -9.92 -9.73 -8.54
N SER A 124 -9.48 -9.09 -9.63
CA SER A 124 -8.53 -9.64 -10.60
C SER A 124 -7.15 -9.00 -10.52
N VAL A 125 -6.91 -8.06 -9.60
CA VAL A 125 -5.60 -7.40 -9.51
C VAL A 125 -4.52 -8.42 -9.11
N VAL A 126 -3.44 -8.45 -9.87
CA VAL A 126 -2.29 -9.35 -9.66
C VAL A 126 -1.13 -8.63 -8.97
N MET A 127 -1.00 -7.33 -9.25
CA MET A 127 0.12 -6.53 -8.76
C MET A 127 -0.31 -5.11 -8.40
N ILE A 128 0.21 -4.63 -7.28
CA ILE A 128 0.13 -3.23 -6.84
C ILE A 128 1.55 -2.68 -6.84
N GLY A 129 1.80 -1.66 -7.64
CA GLY A 129 3.12 -1.08 -7.84
C GLY A 129 3.65 -0.29 -6.65
N SER A 130 4.91 0.06 -6.72
CA SER A 130 5.63 0.80 -5.70
C SER A 130 4.95 2.13 -5.37
N GLY A 131 4.77 2.42 -4.09
CA GLY A 131 4.16 3.68 -3.64
C GLY A 131 2.72 3.92 -4.13
N ALA A 132 2.03 2.93 -4.69
CA ALA A 132 0.75 3.11 -5.38
C ALA A 132 -0.32 3.85 -4.56
N PHE A 133 -0.30 3.72 -3.23
CA PHE A 133 -1.18 4.42 -2.28
C PHE A 133 -0.40 5.14 -1.19
N ALA A 134 0.90 5.40 -1.39
CA ALA A 134 1.69 6.13 -0.41
C ALA A 134 1.09 7.52 -0.16
N TYR A 135 1.14 7.97 1.10
CA TYR A 135 0.59 9.27 1.53
C TYR A 135 -0.93 9.44 1.32
N CYS A 136 -1.69 8.35 1.18
CA CYS A 136 -3.16 8.39 1.25
C CYS A 136 -3.58 8.53 2.73
N PHE A 137 -3.46 9.76 3.28
CA PHE A 137 -3.55 10.02 4.71
C PHE A 137 -4.89 9.61 5.35
N ASN A 138 -5.97 9.64 4.59
CA ASN A 138 -7.32 9.36 5.08
C ASN A 138 -7.80 7.92 4.78
N LEU A 139 -6.99 7.10 4.13
CA LEU A 139 -7.36 5.71 3.84
C LEU A 139 -7.48 4.92 5.14
N THR A 140 -8.66 4.30 5.38
CA THR A 140 -8.96 3.65 6.67
C THR A 140 -8.78 2.15 6.65
N ASP A 141 -9.19 1.49 5.58
CA ASP A 141 -9.15 0.04 5.45
C ASP A 141 -8.83 -0.37 4.02
N VAL A 142 -8.09 -1.47 3.88
CA VAL A 142 -7.77 -2.06 2.57
C VAL A 142 -7.92 -3.58 2.63
N THR A 143 -8.59 -4.13 1.65
CA THR A 143 -8.59 -5.57 1.38
C THR A 143 -7.85 -5.83 0.08
N ILE A 144 -6.74 -6.55 0.16
CA ILE A 144 -5.97 -7.01 -0.99
C ILE A 144 -6.55 -8.36 -1.42
N PRO A 145 -7.08 -8.50 -2.64
CA PRO A 145 -7.74 -9.73 -3.09
C PRO A 145 -6.74 -10.86 -3.28
N ASP A 146 -7.22 -12.10 -3.19
CA ASP A 146 -6.37 -13.30 -3.28
C ASP A 146 -5.75 -13.52 -4.66
N SER A 147 -6.20 -12.81 -5.69
CA SER A 147 -5.53 -12.74 -7.00
C SER A 147 -4.18 -12.03 -6.94
N CYS A 148 -3.99 -11.11 -5.97
CA CYS A 148 -2.77 -10.32 -5.84
C CYS A 148 -1.64 -11.18 -5.26
N VAL A 149 -0.53 -11.23 -5.97
CA VAL A 149 0.67 -11.98 -5.55
C VAL A 149 1.83 -11.06 -5.17
N LEU A 150 1.76 -9.79 -5.57
CA LEU A 150 2.81 -8.81 -5.33
C LEU A 150 2.24 -7.45 -4.95
N VAL A 151 2.68 -6.95 -3.81
CA VAL A 151 2.54 -5.56 -3.37
C VAL A 151 3.97 -5.06 -3.19
N GLU A 152 4.37 -4.10 -4.03
CA GLU A 152 5.74 -3.61 -4.08
C GLU A 152 6.04 -2.61 -2.94
N PHE A 153 7.31 -2.19 -2.85
CA PHE A 153 7.81 -1.35 -1.77
C PHE A 153 7.01 -0.03 -1.63
N ASN A 154 6.89 0.47 -0.41
CA ASN A 154 6.18 1.71 -0.06
C ASN A 154 4.68 1.76 -0.44
N ALA A 155 4.07 0.67 -0.93
CA ALA A 155 2.74 0.72 -1.56
C ALA A 155 1.67 1.42 -0.71
N PHE A 156 1.73 1.33 0.62
CA PHE A 156 0.83 1.99 1.57
C PHE A 156 1.60 2.84 2.61
N ALA A 157 2.83 3.25 2.29
CA ALA A 157 3.62 4.03 3.22
C ALA A 157 2.91 5.35 3.59
N ASN A 158 2.96 5.70 4.88
CA ASN A 158 2.36 6.92 5.44
C ASN A 158 0.84 7.05 5.24
N CYS A 159 0.10 5.95 5.13
CA CYS A 159 -1.35 5.93 5.25
C CYS A 159 -1.73 6.10 6.73
N PHE A 160 -1.71 7.33 7.25
CA PHE A 160 -1.79 7.61 8.70
C PHE A 160 -3.08 7.12 9.36
N SER A 161 -4.20 7.11 8.63
CA SER A 161 -5.50 6.69 9.13
C SER A 161 -5.80 5.21 8.90
N LEU A 162 -4.89 4.45 8.29
CA LEU A 162 -5.11 3.04 7.97
C LEU A 162 -5.17 2.22 9.26
N GLU A 163 -6.37 1.73 9.59
CA GLU A 163 -6.64 0.99 10.84
C GLU A 163 -6.51 -0.51 10.66
N GLY A 164 -6.88 -1.03 9.49
CA GLY A 164 -6.88 -2.44 9.20
C GLY A 164 -6.49 -2.79 7.78
N VAL A 165 -5.78 -3.91 7.63
CA VAL A 165 -5.41 -4.46 6.31
C VAL A 165 -5.66 -5.94 6.30
N LYS A 166 -6.40 -6.41 5.28
CA LYS A 166 -6.45 -7.82 4.91
C LYS A 166 -5.57 -8.04 3.69
N LEU A 167 -4.53 -8.85 3.85
CA LEU A 167 -3.60 -9.19 2.78
C LEU A 167 -4.03 -10.45 2.03
N SER A 168 -3.67 -10.54 0.74
CA SER A 168 -3.88 -11.75 -0.07
C SER A 168 -3.17 -12.96 0.55
N CYS A 169 -3.86 -14.07 0.67
CA CYS A 169 -3.26 -15.32 1.18
C CYS A 169 -2.14 -15.87 0.27
N ASN A 170 -2.01 -15.38 -0.95
CA ASN A 170 -1.01 -15.80 -1.93
C ASN A 170 0.30 -15.01 -1.92
N MET A 171 0.40 -13.96 -1.10
CA MET A 171 1.63 -13.21 -0.94
C MET A 171 2.66 -13.98 -0.09
N GLY A 172 3.91 -14.06 -0.57
CA GLY A 172 5.04 -14.64 0.18
C GLY A 172 5.94 -13.61 0.84
N LEU A 173 5.75 -12.33 0.51
CA LEU A 173 6.59 -11.22 0.96
C LEU A 173 5.68 -10.03 1.32
N ILE A 174 5.97 -9.39 2.45
CA ILE A 174 5.60 -7.99 2.69
C ILE A 174 6.87 -7.20 2.39
N ASP A 175 6.83 -6.42 1.31
CA ASP A 175 8.03 -5.77 0.77
C ASP A 175 8.50 -4.58 1.62
N GLU A 176 9.64 -3.98 1.24
CA GLU A 176 10.25 -2.87 1.97
C GLU A 176 9.27 -1.73 2.16
N SER A 177 9.16 -1.24 3.39
CA SER A 177 8.36 -0.06 3.78
C SER A 177 6.88 -0.11 3.36
N THR A 178 6.33 -1.28 3.06
CA THR A 178 4.95 -1.40 2.55
C THR A 178 3.93 -0.66 3.43
N PHE A 179 4.06 -0.74 4.76
CA PHE A 179 3.19 -0.07 5.73
C PHE A 179 3.97 0.89 6.64
N GLU A 180 5.13 1.38 6.21
CA GLU A 180 5.92 2.34 6.99
C GLU A 180 5.07 3.57 7.31
N GLY A 181 5.03 3.96 8.59
CA GLY A 181 4.31 5.15 9.04
C GLY A 181 2.78 5.01 9.11
N CYS A 182 2.20 3.82 8.96
CA CYS A 182 0.76 3.58 9.15
C CYS A 182 0.42 3.64 10.65
N ARG A 183 0.38 4.86 11.21
CA ARG A 183 0.32 5.09 12.66
C ARG A 183 -0.93 4.55 13.33
N SER A 184 -2.05 4.49 12.62
CA SER A 184 -3.33 4.00 13.13
C SER A 184 -3.52 2.50 12.95
N LEU A 185 -2.56 1.78 12.32
CA LEU A 185 -2.70 0.36 12.00
C LEU A 185 -2.78 -0.47 13.28
N LYS A 186 -3.95 -1.07 13.52
CA LYS A 186 -4.27 -1.87 14.73
C LYS A 186 -4.16 -3.37 14.47
N TYR A 187 -4.53 -3.79 13.26
CA TYR A 187 -4.55 -5.21 12.88
C TYR A 187 -4.16 -5.42 11.40
N VAL A 188 -3.47 -6.51 11.18
CA VAL A 188 -3.10 -6.99 9.84
C VAL A 188 -3.45 -8.47 9.74
N ASP A 189 -4.27 -8.82 8.75
CA ASP A 189 -4.53 -10.21 8.41
C ASP A 189 -3.41 -10.68 7.47
N LEU A 190 -2.41 -11.35 8.05
CA LEU A 190 -1.17 -11.71 7.36
C LEU A 190 -1.38 -12.89 6.40
N PRO A 191 -0.65 -12.93 5.26
CA PRO A 191 -0.72 -14.03 4.30
C PRO A 191 -0.30 -15.37 4.92
N THR A 192 -1.08 -16.41 4.69
CA THR A 192 -0.70 -17.77 5.18
C THR A 192 0.56 -18.34 4.53
N LYS A 193 0.94 -17.79 3.36
CA LYS A 193 2.17 -18.16 2.62
C LYS A 193 3.36 -17.23 2.90
N LEU A 194 3.26 -16.35 3.89
CA LEU A 194 4.30 -15.36 4.18
C LEU A 194 5.61 -16.05 4.57
N VAL A 195 6.68 -15.69 3.86
CA VAL A 195 8.04 -16.18 4.09
C VAL A 195 8.93 -15.08 4.66
N LYS A 196 8.75 -13.84 4.20
CA LYS A 196 9.62 -12.72 4.60
C LYS A 196 8.79 -11.47 4.90
N ILE A 197 9.17 -10.80 6.00
CA ILE A 197 8.81 -9.41 6.29
C ILE A 197 10.02 -8.56 5.90
N GLY A 198 9.82 -7.63 4.96
CA GLY A 198 10.86 -6.79 4.39
C GLY A 198 11.37 -5.72 5.35
N ARG A 199 12.40 -5.01 4.91
CA ARG A 199 12.97 -3.87 5.63
C ARG A 199 11.89 -2.83 5.90
N ARG A 200 11.79 -2.33 7.15
CA ARG A 200 10.84 -1.26 7.56
C ARG A 200 9.37 -1.54 7.25
N ALA A 201 9.00 -2.78 6.96
CA ALA A 201 7.66 -3.11 6.47
C ALA A 201 6.52 -2.58 7.35
N PHE A 202 6.71 -2.53 8.68
CA PHE A 202 5.78 -1.98 9.66
C PHE A 202 6.39 -0.87 10.52
N LYS A 203 7.50 -0.27 10.09
CA LYS A 203 8.14 0.80 10.87
C LYS A 203 7.16 1.94 11.15
N GLY A 204 7.07 2.36 12.42
CA GLY A 204 6.20 3.46 12.83
C GLY A 204 4.70 3.12 12.86
N CYS A 205 4.32 1.83 12.81
CA CYS A 205 2.94 1.39 13.06
C CYS A 205 2.62 1.47 14.55
N SER A 206 2.54 2.69 15.08
CA SER A 206 2.52 2.96 16.52
C SER A 206 1.26 2.45 17.25
N SER A 207 0.17 2.14 16.54
CA SER A 207 -1.05 1.56 17.12
C SER A 207 -1.09 0.03 17.06
N LEU A 208 -0.10 -0.63 16.43
CA LEU A 208 -0.05 -2.09 16.31
C LEU A 208 0.31 -2.71 17.66
N ALA A 209 -0.69 -3.27 18.35
CA ALA A 209 -0.49 -3.76 19.73
C ALA A 209 0.03 -5.21 19.79
N ASN A 210 -0.37 -6.04 18.84
CA ASN A 210 0.00 -7.45 18.77
C ASN A 210 0.10 -7.90 17.32
N ILE A 211 1.00 -8.85 17.06
CA ILE A 211 1.08 -9.50 15.75
C ILE A 211 1.48 -10.97 15.91
N ILE A 212 0.86 -11.83 15.10
CA ILE A 212 1.17 -13.27 15.05
C ILE A 212 1.70 -13.57 13.65
N LEU A 213 2.97 -13.91 13.57
CA LEU A 213 3.58 -14.28 12.30
C LEU A 213 3.15 -15.71 11.91
N PRO A 214 2.71 -15.95 10.68
CA PRO A 214 2.26 -17.25 10.23
C PRO A 214 3.40 -18.27 10.16
N VAL A 215 3.03 -19.54 10.25
CA VAL A 215 3.95 -20.67 9.99
C VAL A 215 4.57 -20.51 8.61
N GLY A 216 5.87 -20.72 8.49
CA GLY A 216 6.63 -20.50 7.25
C GLY A 216 7.38 -19.17 7.21
N THR A 217 7.02 -18.19 8.05
CA THR A 217 7.80 -16.93 8.14
C THR A 217 9.20 -17.23 8.63
N SER A 218 10.19 -16.93 7.80
CA SER A 218 11.59 -17.32 8.03
C SER A 218 12.55 -16.14 8.18
N VAL A 219 12.16 -14.95 7.73
CA VAL A 219 13.01 -13.75 7.78
C VAL A 219 12.23 -12.55 8.29
N ILE A 220 12.81 -11.84 9.26
CA ILE A 220 12.37 -10.51 9.70
C ILE A 220 13.46 -9.51 9.29
N GLY A 221 13.10 -8.57 8.42
CA GLY A 221 14.01 -7.60 7.83
C GLY A 221 14.44 -6.50 8.79
N PHE A 222 15.37 -5.69 8.32
CA PHE A 222 15.95 -4.57 9.02
C PHE A 222 14.87 -3.53 9.44
N ASP A 223 14.86 -3.07 10.68
CA ASP A 223 13.87 -2.10 11.19
C ASP A 223 12.39 -2.55 11.01
N ALA A 224 12.10 -3.83 10.76
CA ALA A 224 10.78 -4.27 10.29
C ALA A 224 9.61 -3.82 11.17
N PHE A 225 9.82 -3.73 12.48
CA PHE A 225 8.84 -3.28 13.48
C PHE A 225 9.35 -2.09 14.30
N ALA A 226 10.40 -1.40 13.85
CA ALA A 226 10.90 -0.25 14.58
C ALA A 226 9.80 0.80 14.79
N ASP A 227 9.81 1.46 15.95
CA ASP A 227 8.83 2.49 16.33
C ASP A 227 7.36 2.02 16.41
N CYS A 228 7.12 0.70 16.51
CA CYS A 228 5.81 0.15 16.86
C CYS A 228 5.58 0.29 18.37
N SER A 229 5.37 1.52 18.85
CA SER A 229 5.41 1.86 20.28
C SER A 229 4.36 1.15 21.13
N SER A 230 3.22 0.74 20.55
CA SER A 230 2.18 -0.04 21.23
C SER A 230 2.38 -1.55 21.17
N LEU A 231 3.36 -2.05 20.38
CA LEU A 231 3.56 -3.48 20.22
C LEU A 231 4.02 -4.10 21.53
N SER A 232 3.12 -4.82 22.19
CA SER A 232 3.37 -5.43 23.49
C SER A 232 3.77 -6.90 23.37
N ARG A 233 3.29 -7.59 22.34
CA ARG A 233 3.52 -9.00 22.10
C ARG A 233 3.68 -9.31 20.62
N ILE A 234 4.62 -10.19 20.31
CA ILE A 234 4.78 -10.80 19.00
C ILE A 234 4.91 -12.31 19.13
N ALA A 235 4.17 -13.05 18.28
CA ALA A 235 4.37 -14.50 18.17
C ALA A 235 5.14 -14.82 16.88
N ILE A 236 6.27 -15.47 17.03
CA ILE A 236 7.21 -15.81 15.97
C ILE A 236 7.20 -17.34 15.79
N PRO A 237 6.99 -17.86 14.57
CA PRO A 237 6.92 -19.29 14.31
C PRO A 237 8.30 -19.95 14.42
N LYS A 238 8.31 -21.26 14.62
CA LYS A 238 9.54 -22.07 14.66
C LYS A 238 10.37 -22.03 13.37
N ASP A 239 9.76 -21.59 12.28
CA ASP A 239 10.40 -21.54 10.96
C ASP A 239 11.35 -20.36 10.80
N LEU A 240 11.35 -19.40 11.71
CA LEU A 240 12.29 -18.27 11.70
C LEU A 240 13.73 -18.76 11.62
N ARG A 241 14.50 -18.15 10.73
CA ARG A 241 15.92 -18.44 10.48
C ARG A 241 16.80 -17.22 10.72
N GLU A 242 16.24 -16.03 10.52
CA GLU A 242 17.02 -14.80 10.54
C GLU A 242 16.18 -13.60 11.00
N ILE A 243 16.79 -12.78 11.83
CA ILE A 243 16.45 -11.39 12.08
C ILE A 243 17.62 -10.59 11.50
N GLU A 244 17.40 -9.87 10.40
CA GLU A 244 18.48 -9.18 9.66
C GLU A 244 19.17 -8.10 10.52
N ASP A 245 18.46 -7.57 11.53
CA ASP A 245 18.97 -6.58 12.46
C ASP A 245 18.38 -6.80 13.85
N PHE A 246 19.24 -6.71 14.87
CA PHE A 246 18.81 -6.84 16.28
C PHE A 246 18.01 -5.63 16.78
N ASP A 247 18.00 -4.54 16.02
CA ASP A 247 17.17 -3.34 16.27
C ASP A 247 15.84 -3.36 15.53
N ALA A 248 15.47 -4.52 14.96
CA ALA A 248 14.20 -4.72 14.26
C ALA A 248 12.95 -4.32 15.08
N PHE A 249 13.09 -4.19 16.39
CA PHE A 249 12.09 -3.79 17.37
C PHE A 249 12.46 -2.50 18.12
N GLY A 250 13.43 -1.72 17.64
CA GLY A 250 13.79 -0.42 18.20
C GLY A 250 12.57 0.49 18.34
N GLY A 251 12.41 1.20 19.47
CA GLY A 251 11.23 2.05 19.72
C GLY A 251 9.93 1.29 20.02
N CYS A 252 9.95 -0.05 20.16
CA CYS A 252 8.80 -0.82 20.64
C CYS A 252 8.66 -0.70 22.16
N ASP A 253 8.24 0.46 22.65
CA ASP A 253 8.28 0.82 24.09
C ASP A 253 7.47 -0.13 24.98
N ALA A 254 6.39 -0.70 24.42
CA ALA A 254 5.50 -1.62 25.13
C ALA A 254 5.94 -3.09 25.05
N LEU A 255 6.99 -3.44 24.28
CA LEU A 255 7.33 -4.84 24.04
C LEU A 255 7.93 -5.50 25.28
N THR A 256 7.19 -6.45 25.85
CA THR A 256 7.60 -7.22 27.03
C THR A 256 7.82 -8.68 26.75
N ASP A 257 7.07 -9.25 25.81
CA ASP A 257 7.05 -10.68 25.56
C ASP A 257 7.18 -11.00 24.07
N ILE A 258 8.09 -11.92 23.75
CA ILE A 258 8.21 -12.53 22.43
C ILE A 258 7.94 -14.03 22.59
N SER A 259 6.87 -14.52 21.98
CA SER A 259 6.56 -15.94 21.94
C SER A 259 7.26 -16.58 20.74
N PHE A 260 8.14 -17.54 20.96
CA PHE A 260 8.86 -18.25 19.91
C PHE A 260 8.44 -19.71 19.83
N GLY A 261 8.03 -20.15 18.64
CA GLY A 261 7.54 -21.51 18.39
C GLY A 261 8.64 -22.57 18.26
N GLY A 262 9.91 -22.19 18.31
CA GLY A 262 11.08 -23.09 18.25
C GLY A 262 11.71 -23.35 19.61
N SER A 263 12.82 -24.11 19.58
CA SER A 263 13.60 -24.41 20.80
C SER A 263 14.47 -23.23 21.24
N ARG A 264 14.96 -23.29 22.49
CA ARG A 264 15.91 -22.31 23.00
C ARG A 264 17.21 -22.30 22.18
N GLU A 265 17.72 -23.47 21.84
CA GLU A 265 18.96 -23.63 21.06
C GLU A 265 18.81 -22.94 19.70
N LYS A 266 17.67 -23.17 19.05
CA LYS A 266 17.40 -22.50 17.75
C LYS A 266 17.33 -20.98 17.88
N TRP A 267 16.75 -20.45 18.96
CA TRP A 267 16.73 -19.01 19.21
C TRP A 267 18.16 -18.47 19.41
N GLU A 268 18.98 -19.17 20.21
CA GLU A 268 20.39 -18.80 20.46
C GLU A 268 21.20 -18.80 19.14
N ASP A 269 20.95 -19.78 18.26
CA ASP A 269 21.56 -19.82 16.91
C ASP A 269 21.17 -18.62 16.04
N ILE A 270 19.89 -18.24 16.03
CA ILE A 270 19.39 -17.06 15.29
C ILE A 270 20.07 -15.81 15.82
N MET A 271 20.17 -15.68 17.13
CA MET A 271 20.75 -14.51 17.78
C MET A 271 22.28 -14.47 17.71
N ARG A 272 22.95 -15.58 17.31
CA ARG A 272 24.42 -15.66 17.13
C ARG A 272 25.20 -15.17 18.36
N GLY A 273 24.68 -15.46 19.55
CA GLY A 273 25.27 -15.01 20.82
C GLY A 273 24.96 -13.58 21.24
N ASN A 274 24.15 -12.84 20.43
CA ASN A 274 23.65 -11.55 20.83
C ASN A 274 22.38 -11.67 21.68
N ILE A 275 22.02 -10.58 22.34
CA ILE A 275 20.78 -10.47 23.10
C ILE A 275 19.89 -9.48 22.34
N LEU A 276 18.66 -9.91 22.03
CA LEU A 276 17.68 -8.98 21.49
C LEU A 276 17.38 -7.91 22.53
N THR A 277 17.67 -6.69 22.20
CA THR A 277 17.38 -5.52 23.02
C THR A 277 16.37 -4.63 22.32
N VAL A 278 15.58 -3.90 23.09
CA VAL A 278 14.69 -2.86 22.60
C VAL A 278 15.19 -1.53 23.14
N GLN A 279 15.74 -0.71 22.25
CA GLN A 279 16.03 0.68 22.59
C GLN A 279 14.71 1.45 22.58
N LYS A 280 14.32 1.99 23.72
CA LYS A 280 13.07 2.72 23.89
C LYS A 280 13.20 4.19 23.48
N SER A 281 12.07 4.84 23.25
CA SER A 281 12.00 6.24 22.88
C SER A 281 12.61 7.19 23.92
N ASP A 282 12.63 6.79 25.20
CA ASP A 282 13.27 7.52 26.30
C ASP A 282 14.78 7.24 26.45
N CYS A 283 15.40 6.59 25.46
CA CYS A 283 16.79 6.14 25.44
C CYS A 283 17.12 5.02 26.46
N SER A 284 16.17 4.47 27.18
CA SER A 284 16.36 3.26 27.99
C SER A 284 16.41 2.02 27.11
N VAL A 285 17.00 0.95 27.64
CA VAL A 285 17.09 -0.34 26.94
C VAL A 285 16.35 -1.40 27.78
N SER A 286 15.49 -2.15 27.11
CA SER A 286 14.82 -3.31 27.73
C SER A 286 15.15 -4.59 26.99
N VAL A 287 15.07 -5.72 27.70
CA VAL A 287 15.23 -7.06 27.14
C VAL A 287 13.86 -7.74 27.25
N PRO A 288 13.17 -7.98 26.13
CA PRO A 288 11.89 -8.67 26.17
C PRO A 288 12.08 -10.12 26.65
N LYS A 289 11.07 -10.62 27.33
CA LYS A 289 11.04 -12.02 27.77
C LYS A 289 10.76 -12.93 26.59
N ILE A 290 11.64 -13.88 26.32
CA ILE A 290 11.42 -14.92 25.31
C ILE A 290 10.67 -16.09 25.94
N ILE A 291 9.48 -16.37 25.41
CA ILE A 291 8.61 -17.46 25.84
C ILE A 291 8.67 -18.54 24.76
N PHE A 292 9.27 -19.68 25.09
CA PHE A 292 9.35 -20.84 24.20
C PHE A 292 8.02 -21.59 24.26
N MET A 293 7.31 -21.67 23.13
CA MET A 293 6.10 -22.46 23.01
C MET A 293 6.52 -23.91 22.68
N ASN A 294 6.69 -24.76 23.70
CA ASN A 294 6.87 -26.18 23.47
C ASN A 294 5.58 -26.76 22.93
N LEU A 295 5.48 -26.84 21.59
CA LEU A 295 4.52 -27.71 20.93
C LEU A 295 5.14 -29.13 20.96
N GLU A 296 4.78 -29.95 21.98
CA GLU A 296 4.97 -31.38 21.92
C GLU A 296 4.26 -32.00 20.73
#